data_149105885cacac722be5ea631477db96
#
_entry.id   149105885cacac722be5ea631477db96
#
_cell.length_a   1.000
_cell.length_b   1.000
_cell.length_c   1.000
_cell.angle_alpha   90.00
_cell.angle_beta   90.00
_cell.angle_gamma   90.00
#
_symmetry.space_group_name_H-M   'P 1'
#
loop_
_entity.id
_entity.type
_entity.pdbx_description
1 polymer ?
#
loop_
_entity_poly.entity_id
_entity_poly.type
_entity_poly.pdbx_seq_one_letter_code
_entity_poly.pdbx_strand_id
1 'polypeptide(L)'
;MPAHACEPLRGAPGIPVALVLSGGGAKGAWEAGAAARLIEGGLPIRLVAGSSAGALNAAMLADGRLDRLEALWRSVTREQVYGLRPGVFFAGLLPGWLTLLALDGAGSLLDPAPLRELITGALDFERVRASPLRLLVITTDLARRAPRVFDNASVSVEALMAAAAVPGAFPPVAVDGALLVDGGLTGRAPVLEALEAGVPLGRAVVLLSYAADEPGRAPTRLRRTLEEAFEMAMVHQIRRDVELARLKYPAVDVQLLTPATPLRLRPLDFDPGGMAEALARGRADAERCLERWQVTPR
;
A
#
# COMPACT_ATOMS: atom_id res chain seq x y z
N MET A 1 1.79 -27.34 -0.82
CA MET A 1 3.12 -26.87 -1.21
C MET A 1 3.33 -25.53 -0.54
N PRO A 2 4.45 -25.25 0.11
CA PRO A 2 4.67 -23.93 0.69
C PRO A 2 4.65 -22.90 -0.44
N ALA A 3 3.67 -22.00 -0.38
CA ALA A 3 3.51 -20.89 -1.32
C ALA A 3 4.57 -19.81 -1.02
N HIS A 4 5.85 -20.19 -1.14
CA HIS A 4 6.95 -19.27 -0.94
C HIS A 4 7.40 -18.73 -2.27
N ALA A 5 7.02 -17.48 -2.48
CA ALA A 5 7.83 -16.48 -3.13
C ALA A 5 8.42 -16.87 -4.49
N CYS A 6 8.15 -16.06 -5.44
CA CYS A 6 8.88 -15.93 -6.69
C CYS A 6 8.92 -17.21 -7.53
N GLU A 7 7.87 -17.40 -8.31
CA GLU A 7 7.93 -18.33 -9.43
C GLU A 7 9.09 -17.93 -10.36
N PRO A 8 9.72 -18.85 -11.08
CA PRO A 8 10.70 -18.51 -12.09
C PRO A 8 10.14 -17.50 -13.10
N LEU A 9 10.93 -16.47 -13.46
CA LEU A 9 10.48 -15.48 -14.43
C LEU A 9 10.26 -16.10 -15.81
N ARG A 10 9.16 -15.71 -16.42
CA ARG A 10 8.91 -16.02 -17.84
C ARG A 10 9.48 -14.89 -18.70
N GLY A 11 10.14 -15.27 -19.80
CA GLY A 11 10.65 -14.32 -20.80
C GLY A 11 12.09 -13.82 -20.55
N ALA A 12 12.52 -12.92 -21.41
CA ALA A 12 13.90 -12.43 -21.46
C ALA A 12 14.27 -11.46 -20.31
N PRO A 13 15.56 -11.32 -19.97
CA PRO A 13 16.03 -10.22 -19.12
C PRO A 13 15.71 -8.86 -19.76
N GLY A 14 15.35 -7.86 -18.94
CA GLY A 14 15.10 -6.50 -19.42
C GLY A 14 13.64 -6.19 -19.82
N ILE A 15 12.71 -7.15 -19.66
CA ILE A 15 11.28 -6.91 -19.89
C ILE A 15 10.76 -5.84 -18.92
N PRO A 16 10.05 -4.78 -19.43
CA PRO A 16 9.49 -3.74 -18.60
C PRO A 16 8.52 -4.27 -17.53
N VAL A 17 8.64 -3.76 -16.31
CA VAL A 17 7.94 -4.24 -15.12
C VAL A 17 7.01 -3.18 -14.55
N ALA A 18 5.77 -3.59 -14.19
CA ALA A 18 4.95 -2.87 -13.23
C ALA A 18 5.25 -3.38 -11.82
N LEU A 19 5.52 -2.48 -10.88
CA LEU A 19 5.61 -2.78 -9.47
C LEU A 19 4.33 -2.29 -8.77
N VAL A 20 3.58 -3.22 -8.18
CA VAL A 20 2.28 -2.95 -7.57
C VAL A 20 2.35 -3.19 -6.06
N LEU A 21 1.96 -2.18 -5.28
CA LEU A 21 2.08 -2.18 -3.83
C LEU A 21 0.69 -2.18 -3.18
N SER A 22 0.41 -3.20 -2.37
CA SER A 22 -0.91 -3.41 -1.77
C SER A 22 -1.19 -2.51 -0.56
N GLY A 23 -0.14 -1.99 0.07
CA GLY A 23 -0.26 -1.26 1.33
C GLY A 23 -0.47 -2.19 2.54
N GLY A 24 -1.13 -1.65 3.56
CA GLY A 24 -1.35 -2.37 4.83
C GLY A 24 -0.84 -1.61 6.05
N GLY A 25 -0.89 -0.28 6.00
CA GLY A 25 -0.44 0.59 7.08
C GLY A 25 1.06 0.37 7.38
N ALA A 26 1.41 0.13 8.65
CA ALA A 26 2.79 -0.10 9.08
C ALA A 26 3.48 -1.29 8.39
N LYS A 27 2.71 -2.30 7.92
CA LYS A 27 3.25 -3.40 7.11
C LYS A 27 3.83 -2.92 5.76
N GLY A 28 3.48 -1.71 5.29
CA GLY A 28 4.06 -1.04 4.11
C GLY A 28 5.56 -0.84 4.19
N ALA A 29 6.17 -0.89 5.39
CA ALA A 29 7.61 -0.90 5.57
C ALA A 29 8.27 -2.10 4.87
N TRP A 30 7.65 -3.29 4.92
CA TRP A 30 8.13 -4.47 4.19
C TRP A 30 8.09 -4.25 2.67
N GLU A 31 7.01 -3.66 2.16
CA GLU A 31 6.89 -3.34 0.73
C GLU A 31 7.96 -2.32 0.28
N ALA A 32 8.21 -1.30 1.11
CA ALA A 32 9.25 -0.30 0.83
C ALA A 32 10.64 -0.95 0.72
N GLY A 33 10.98 -1.84 1.65
CA GLY A 33 12.25 -2.59 1.61
C GLY A 33 12.35 -3.52 0.41
N ALA A 34 11.27 -4.24 0.08
CA ALA A 34 11.22 -5.11 -1.09
C ALA A 34 11.35 -4.31 -2.38
N ALA A 35 10.59 -3.21 -2.52
CA ALA A 35 10.63 -2.35 -3.70
C ALA A 35 12.00 -1.72 -3.91
N ALA A 36 12.62 -1.18 -2.86
CA ALA A 36 13.96 -0.61 -2.92
C ALA A 36 14.97 -1.64 -3.40
N ARG A 37 14.96 -2.86 -2.85
CA ARG A 37 15.90 -3.91 -3.24
C ARG A 37 15.68 -4.40 -4.67
N LEU A 38 14.43 -4.50 -5.14
CA LEU A 38 14.13 -4.85 -6.53
C LEU A 38 14.66 -3.81 -7.53
N ILE A 39 14.54 -2.52 -7.20
CA ILE A 39 15.07 -1.41 -8.01
C ILE A 39 16.59 -1.44 -8.04
N GLU A 40 17.25 -1.53 -6.88
CA GLU A 40 18.71 -1.64 -6.76
C GLU A 40 19.25 -2.89 -7.47
N GLY A 41 18.47 -3.97 -7.47
CA GLY A 41 18.77 -5.21 -8.18
C GLY A 41 18.69 -5.10 -9.70
N GLY A 42 18.31 -3.94 -10.23
CA GLY A 42 18.29 -3.68 -11.66
C GLY A 42 17.00 -4.17 -12.36
N LEU A 43 15.93 -4.46 -11.61
CA LEU A 43 14.64 -4.79 -12.23
C LEU A 43 14.15 -3.58 -13.05
N PRO A 44 13.83 -3.72 -14.35
CA PRO A 44 13.51 -2.60 -15.22
C PRO A 44 12.09 -2.08 -14.99
N ILE A 45 11.85 -1.50 -13.81
CA ILE A 45 10.55 -0.96 -13.43
C ILE A 45 10.23 0.26 -14.29
N ARG A 46 9.04 0.32 -14.86
CA ARG A 46 8.50 1.41 -15.67
C ARG A 46 7.25 2.03 -15.09
N LEU A 47 6.55 1.27 -14.26
CA LEU A 47 5.32 1.71 -13.62
C LEU A 47 5.32 1.28 -12.15
N VAL A 48 4.89 2.18 -11.28
CA VAL A 48 4.61 1.92 -9.87
C VAL A 48 3.16 2.26 -9.57
N ALA A 49 2.45 1.34 -8.95
CA ALA A 49 1.04 1.52 -8.61
C ALA A 49 0.78 1.12 -7.16
N GLY A 50 -0.14 1.80 -6.48
CA GLY A 50 -0.46 1.43 -5.11
C GLY A 50 -1.74 2.04 -4.57
N SER A 51 -2.22 1.47 -3.46
CA SER A 51 -3.29 2.01 -2.63
C SER A 51 -2.87 2.03 -1.17
N SER A 52 -3.54 2.81 -0.33
CA SER A 52 -3.20 2.93 1.10
C SER A 52 -1.72 3.32 1.32
N ALA A 53 -1.03 2.72 2.27
CA ALA A 53 0.41 2.89 2.45
C ALA A 53 1.23 2.55 1.18
N GLY A 54 0.72 1.64 0.34
CA GLY A 54 1.32 1.32 -0.96
C GLY A 54 1.30 2.50 -1.94
N ALA A 55 0.27 3.35 -1.90
CA ALA A 55 0.22 4.58 -2.69
C ALA A 55 1.30 5.59 -2.26
N LEU A 56 1.52 5.71 -0.94
CA LEU A 56 2.58 6.57 -0.39
C LEU A 56 3.97 6.05 -0.80
N ASN A 57 4.19 4.74 -0.69
CA ASN A 57 5.41 4.10 -1.16
C ASN A 57 5.61 4.31 -2.68
N ALA A 58 4.57 4.09 -3.49
CA ALA A 58 4.64 4.29 -4.94
C ALA A 58 4.99 5.74 -5.32
N ALA A 59 4.40 6.73 -4.63
CA ALA A 59 4.71 8.15 -4.83
C ALA A 59 6.18 8.46 -4.46
N MET A 60 6.68 7.91 -3.36
CA MET A 60 8.08 8.07 -2.96
C MET A 60 9.06 7.37 -3.92
N LEU A 61 8.69 6.22 -4.49
CA LEU A 61 9.46 5.56 -5.53
C LEU A 61 9.51 6.43 -6.80
N ALA A 62 8.40 7.05 -7.18
CA ALA A 62 8.34 7.99 -8.30
C ALA A 62 9.15 9.27 -8.03
N ASP A 63 9.22 9.75 -6.79
CA ASP A 63 10.12 10.84 -6.38
C ASP A 63 11.62 10.48 -6.54
N GLY A 64 11.95 9.18 -6.55
CA GLY A 64 13.27 8.65 -6.88
C GLY A 64 14.31 8.72 -5.75
N ARG A 65 13.91 9.01 -4.51
CA ARG A 65 14.78 9.08 -3.33
C ARG A 65 14.58 7.86 -2.44
N LEU A 66 15.17 6.72 -2.83
CA LEU A 66 15.04 5.45 -2.11
C LEU A 66 15.59 5.50 -0.68
N ASP A 67 16.70 6.19 -0.49
CA ASP A 67 17.32 6.45 0.81
C ASP A 67 16.35 7.16 1.76
N ARG A 68 15.61 8.14 1.26
CA ARG A 68 14.60 8.86 2.02
C ARG A 68 13.39 8.01 2.36
N LEU A 69 12.93 7.18 1.42
CA LEU A 69 11.85 6.21 1.66
C LEU A 69 12.21 5.27 2.82
N GLU A 70 13.40 4.68 2.79
CA GLU A 70 13.85 3.80 3.84
C GLU A 70 14.07 4.50 5.18
N ALA A 71 14.68 5.71 5.16
CA ALA A 71 14.89 6.50 6.37
C ALA A 71 13.55 6.86 7.03
N LEU A 72 12.53 7.21 6.23
CA LEU A 72 11.19 7.50 6.73
C LEU A 72 10.60 6.28 7.47
N TRP A 73 10.63 5.09 6.85
CA TRP A 73 10.09 3.89 7.48
C TRP A 73 10.86 3.43 8.73
N ARG A 74 12.13 3.82 8.88
CA ARG A 74 12.92 3.55 10.09
C ARG A 74 12.63 4.52 11.24
N SER A 75 12.07 5.69 10.95
CA SER A 75 11.94 6.77 11.94
C SER A 75 10.50 7.21 12.23
N VAL A 76 9.55 6.93 11.33
CA VAL A 76 8.18 7.38 11.49
C VAL A 76 7.53 6.75 12.72
N THR A 77 6.83 7.57 13.50
CA THR A 77 6.10 7.13 14.69
C THR A 77 4.60 7.24 14.47
N ARG A 78 3.83 6.62 15.35
CA ARG A 78 2.38 6.70 15.33
C ARG A 78 1.88 8.14 15.36
N GLU A 79 2.48 8.98 16.19
CA GLU A 79 2.11 10.38 16.40
C GLU A 79 2.34 11.23 15.13
N GLN A 80 3.26 10.82 14.26
CA GLN A 80 3.52 11.44 12.96
C GLN A 80 2.54 10.95 11.86
N VAL A 81 1.81 9.87 12.11
CA VAL A 81 0.82 9.34 11.16
C VAL A 81 -0.59 9.75 11.56
N TYR A 82 -0.94 9.65 12.85
CA TYR A 82 -2.27 10.03 13.30
C TYR A 82 -2.33 10.45 14.78
N GLY A 83 -3.26 11.35 15.07
CA GLY A 83 -3.69 11.70 16.41
C GLY A 83 -5.04 11.04 16.77
N LEU A 84 -5.42 11.09 18.03
CA LEU A 84 -6.78 10.80 18.47
C LEU A 84 -7.59 12.09 18.43
N ARG A 85 -8.78 12.06 17.83
CA ARG A 85 -9.66 13.22 17.87
C ARG A 85 -10.15 13.47 19.30
N PRO A 86 -10.08 14.71 19.81
CA PRO A 86 -10.53 15.04 21.17
C PRO A 86 -11.98 14.59 21.43
N GLY A 87 -12.89 14.76 20.45
CA GLY A 87 -14.28 14.33 20.55
C GLY A 87 -14.45 12.82 20.79
N VAL A 88 -13.58 11.98 20.23
CA VAL A 88 -13.58 10.52 20.44
C VAL A 88 -13.17 10.17 21.86
N PHE A 89 -12.17 10.88 22.41
CA PHE A 89 -11.73 10.70 23.79
C PHE A 89 -12.87 11.01 24.79
N PHE A 90 -13.55 12.13 24.60
CA PHE A 90 -14.68 12.51 25.45
C PHE A 90 -15.91 11.63 25.25
N ALA A 91 -16.14 11.14 24.02
CA ALA A 91 -17.24 10.21 23.74
C ALA A 91 -17.14 8.93 24.58
N GLY A 92 -15.92 8.43 24.85
CA GLY A 92 -15.68 7.26 25.70
C GLY A 92 -16.08 7.43 27.17
N LEU A 93 -16.35 8.65 27.62
CA LEU A 93 -16.84 8.97 28.97
C LEU A 93 -18.38 9.04 29.04
N LEU A 94 -19.07 8.96 27.90
CA LEU A 94 -20.53 9.04 27.81
C LEU A 94 -21.17 7.65 27.98
N PRO A 95 -22.45 7.57 28.41
CA PRO A 95 -23.22 6.33 28.35
C PRO A 95 -23.28 5.75 26.94
N GLY A 96 -23.27 4.42 26.82
CA GLY A 96 -23.01 3.70 25.55
C GLY A 96 -23.78 4.18 24.31
N TRP A 97 -25.07 4.53 24.41
CA TRP A 97 -25.84 5.04 23.27
C TRP A 97 -25.46 6.48 22.87
N LEU A 98 -25.08 7.33 23.83
CA LEU A 98 -24.55 8.68 23.57
C LEU A 98 -23.14 8.60 22.96
N THR A 99 -22.32 7.62 23.38
CA THR A 99 -21.02 7.33 22.75
C THR A 99 -21.21 7.01 21.27
N LEU A 100 -22.18 6.17 20.90
CA LEU A 100 -22.45 5.82 19.50
C LEU A 100 -22.85 7.04 18.68
N LEU A 101 -23.74 7.89 19.21
CA LEU A 101 -24.15 9.14 18.54
C LEU A 101 -22.99 10.13 18.38
N ALA A 102 -22.15 10.25 19.40
CA ALA A 102 -20.98 11.14 19.35
C ALA A 102 -19.93 10.64 18.33
N LEU A 103 -19.74 9.32 18.22
CA LEU A 103 -18.86 8.70 17.25
C LEU A 103 -19.39 8.83 15.81
N ASP A 104 -20.70 8.70 15.63
CA ASP A 104 -21.36 8.90 14.34
C ASP A 104 -21.18 10.36 13.85
N GLY A 105 -21.37 11.32 14.73
CA GLY A 105 -21.11 12.75 14.43
C GLY A 105 -19.63 13.09 14.21
N ALA A 106 -18.68 12.29 14.68
CA ALA A 106 -17.26 12.56 14.55
C ALA A 106 -16.69 12.27 13.12
N GLY A 107 -17.40 11.47 12.32
CA GLY A 107 -17.03 11.10 10.95
C GLY A 107 -15.77 10.20 10.83
N SER A 108 -14.91 10.15 11.84
CA SER A 108 -13.73 9.26 11.92
C SER A 108 -13.13 9.23 13.32
N LEU A 109 -12.38 8.17 13.63
CA LEU A 109 -11.74 7.99 14.95
C LEU A 109 -10.41 8.74 15.07
N LEU A 110 -9.66 8.86 13.98
CA LEU A 110 -8.31 9.40 13.97
C LEU A 110 -8.25 10.77 13.30
N ASP A 111 -7.32 11.61 13.77
CA ASP A 111 -6.96 12.87 13.14
C ASP A 111 -5.84 12.62 12.11
N PRO A 112 -6.07 12.92 10.81
CA PRO A 112 -5.09 12.72 9.76
C PRO A 112 -4.10 13.88 9.58
N ALA A 113 -4.18 14.95 10.37
CA ALA A 113 -3.32 16.13 10.21
C ALA A 113 -1.82 15.78 10.24
N PRO A 114 -1.33 14.92 11.17
CA PRO A 114 0.09 14.52 11.17
C PRO A 114 0.51 13.83 9.87
N LEU A 115 -0.33 12.95 9.30
CA LEU A 115 -0.04 12.29 8.02
C LEU A 115 0.08 13.31 6.87
N ARG A 116 -0.77 14.33 6.86
CA ARG A 116 -0.70 15.41 5.87
C ARG A 116 0.64 16.13 5.93
N GLU A 117 1.10 16.50 7.13
CA GLU A 117 2.40 17.15 7.34
C GLU A 117 3.55 16.22 6.90
N LEU A 118 3.47 14.94 7.25
CA LEU A 118 4.45 13.93 6.85
C LEU A 118 4.55 13.82 5.32
N ILE A 119 3.43 13.71 4.60
CA ILE A 119 3.39 13.63 3.13
C ILE A 119 3.97 14.90 2.52
N THR A 120 3.53 16.07 3.00
CA THR A 120 4.00 17.39 2.49
C THR A 120 5.51 17.55 2.69
N GLY A 121 6.04 17.11 3.83
CA GLY A 121 7.46 17.17 4.11
C GLY A 121 8.27 16.10 3.39
N ALA A 122 7.69 14.93 3.09
CA ALA A 122 8.43 13.79 2.53
C ALA A 122 8.57 13.83 1.00
N LEU A 123 7.60 14.35 0.27
CA LEU A 123 7.52 14.29 -1.19
C LEU A 123 7.85 15.62 -1.87
N ASP A 124 8.50 15.51 -3.01
CA ASP A 124 8.67 16.61 -3.97
C ASP A 124 7.78 16.30 -5.20
N PHE A 125 6.63 16.97 -5.28
CA PHE A 125 5.67 16.71 -6.36
C PHE A 125 6.17 17.13 -7.74
N GLU A 126 7.13 18.07 -7.85
CA GLU A 126 7.75 18.39 -9.14
C GLU A 126 8.63 17.22 -9.62
N ARG A 127 9.36 16.58 -8.71
CA ARG A 127 10.13 15.38 -9.04
C ARG A 127 9.21 14.23 -9.43
N VAL A 128 8.08 14.04 -8.73
CA VAL A 128 7.08 13.03 -9.08
C VAL A 128 6.51 13.27 -10.47
N ARG A 129 6.19 14.53 -10.81
CA ARG A 129 5.70 14.90 -12.17
C ARG A 129 6.75 14.63 -13.25
N ALA A 130 8.02 14.92 -12.98
CA ALA A 130 9.12 14.70 -13.90
C ALA A 130 9.67 13.26 -13.92
N SER A 131 9.10 12.38 -13.11
CA SER A 131 9.60 11.02 -12.95
C SER A 131 9.51 10.21 -14.24
N PRO A 132 10.55 9.41 -14.58
CA PRO A 132 10.47 8.45 -15.67
C PRO A 132 9.59 7.24 -15.34
N LEU A 133 9.25 7.04 -14.06
CA LEU A 133 8.32 6.01 -13.62
C LEU A 133 6.88 6.52 -13.77
N ARG A 134 6.03 5.75 -14.44
CA ARG A 134 4.58 5.99 -14.42
C ARG A 134 4.06 5.68 -13.03
N LEU A 135 3.45 6.66 -12.36
CA LEU A 135 2.79 6.50 -11.07
C LEU A 135 1.28 6.30 -11.25
N LEU A 136 0.70 5.37 -10.47
CA LEU A 136 -0.74 5.25 -10.29
C LEU A 136 -1.04 5.19 -8.78
N VAL A 137 -1.84 6.14 -8.32
CA VAL A 137 -2.39 6.19 -6.96
C VAL A 137 -3.87 5.88 -7.04
N ILE A 138 -4.31 4.84 -6.34
CA ILE A 138 -5.69 4.38 -6.38
C ILE A 138 -6.45 4.85 -5.14
N THR A 139 -7.62 5.41 -5.39
CA THR A 139 -8.61 5.81 -4.39
C THR A 139 -9.97 5.23 -4.77
N THR A 140 -10.92 5.25 -3.86
CA THR A 140 -12.32 4.86 -4.12
C THR A 140 -13.24 6.07 -4.09
N ASP A 141 -13.95 6.33 -5.19
CA ASP A 141 -15.01 7.34 -5.25
C ASP A 141 -16.30 6.77 -4.64
N LEU A 142 -16.73 7.33 -3.51
CA LEU A 142 -17.90 6.83 -2.78
C LEU A 142 -19.21 7.02 -3.56
N ALA A 143 -19.33 8.12 -4.30
CA ALA A 143 -20.56 8.40 -5.06
C ALA A 143 -20.67 7.51 -6.30
N ARG A 144 -19.56 7.31 -7.01
CA ARG A 144 -19.50 6.46 -8.21
C ARG A 144 -19.36 4.98 -7.89
N ARG A 145 -18.96 4.63 -6.66
CA ARG A 145 -18.65 3.25 -6.23
C ARG A 145 -17.62 2.58 -7.14
N ALA A 146 -16.59 3.33 -7.50
CA ALA A 146 -15.60 2.92 -8.49
C ALA A 146 -14.20 3.41 -8.09
N PRO A 147 -13.13 2.79 -8.60
CA PRO A 147 -11.78 3.31 -8.40
C PRO A 147 -11.64 4.66 -9.10
N ARG A 148 -10.91 5.58 -8.46
CA ARG A 148 -10.39 6.80 -9.06
C ARG A 148 -8.89 6.77 -9.02
N VAL A 149 -8.26 6.93 -10.17
CA VAL A 149 -6.81 6.83 -10.36
C VAL A 149 -6.22 8.23 -10.51
N PHE A 150 -5.14 8.49 -9.80
CA PHE A 150 -4.29 9.66 -9.99
C PHE A 150 -2.92 9.21 -10.50
N ASP A 151 -2.38 9.97 -11.43
CA ASP A 151 -1.07 9.72 -12.04
C ASP A 151 -0.05 10.80 -11.67
N ASN A 152 1.14 10.77 -12.28
CA ASN A 152 2.19 11.75 -12.05
C ASN A 152 1.74 13.21 -12.19
N ALA A 153 0.83 13.50 -13.13
CA ALA A 153 0.36 14.86 -13.38
C ALA A 153 -0.71 15.32 -12.39
N SER A 154 -1.53 14.39 -11.91
CA SER A 154 -2.72 14.67 -11.09
C SER A 154 -2.54 14.35 -9.61
N VAL A 155 -1.46 13.66 -9.21
CA VAL A 155 -1.21 13.34 -7.81
C VAL A 155 -0.96 14.61 -6.98
N SER A 156 -1.56 14.65 -5.79
CA SER A 156 -1.45 15.76 -4.84
C SER A 156 -1.42 15.21 -3.41
N VAL A 157 -1.20 16.07 -2.44
CA VAL A 157 -1.31 15.71 -1.01
C VAL A 157 -2.70 15.15 -0.72
N GLU A 158 -3.77 15.81 -1.26
CA GLU A 158 -5.15 15.39 -1.08
C GLU A 158 -5.42 14.01 -1.68
N ALA A 159 -4.87 13.72 -2.87
CA ALA A 159 -5.00 12.41 -3.51
C ALA A 159 -4.34 11.30 -2.67
N LEU A 160 -3.16 11.57 -2.11
CA LEU A 160 -2.45 10.62 -1.23
C LEU A 160 -3.16 10.46 0.12
N MET A 161 -3.69 11.56 0.69
CA MET A 161 -4.53 11.50 1.89
C MET A 161 -5.78 10.67 1.65
N ALA A 162 -6.44 10.83 0.49
CA ALA A 162 -7.59 10.03 0.10
C ALA A 162 -7.22 8.55 -0.06
N ALA A 163 -6.09 8.25 -0.72
CA ALA A 163 -5.61 6.89 -0.89
C ALA A 163 -5.34 6.15 0.43
N ALA A 164 -5.03 6.89 1.50
CA ALA A 164 -4.81 6.36 2.86
C ALA A 164 -6.03 6.51 3.79
N ALA A 165 -7.15 7.06 3.32
CA ALA A 165 -8.34 7.35 4.12
C ALA A 165 -9.18 6.07 4.34
N VAL A 166 -8.69 5.14 5.17
CA VAL A 166 -9.41 3.92 5.56
C VAL A 166 -10.71 4.28 6.28
N PRO A 167 -11.89 3.84 5.77
CA PRO A 167 -13.18 4.15 6.36
C PRO A 167 -13.26 3.77 7.85
N GLY A 168 -13.81 4.67 8.64
CA GLY A 168 -13.89 4.53 10.11
C GLY A 168 -12.62 4.97 10.84
N ALA A 169 -11.42 4.72 10.29
CA ALA A 169 -10.18 5.22 10.85
C ALA A 169 -9.95 6.70 10.51
N PHE A 170 -9.98 7.05 9.22
CA PHE A 170 -9.78 8.42 8.74
C PHE A 170 -11.02 8.94 8.01
N PRO A 171 -11.21 10.28 7.98
CA PRO A 171 -12.33 10.88 7.27
C PRO A 171 -12.13 10.75 5.75
N PRO A 172 -13.24 10.65 4.97
CA PRO A 172 -13.18 10.81 3.53
C PRO A 172 -12.58 12.16 3.13
N VAL A 173 -11.88 12.21 2.00
CA VAL A 173 -11.19 13.40 1.49
C VAL A 173 -11.89 13.90 0.22
N ALA A 174 -12.20 15.20 0.18
CA ALA A 174 -12.75 15.83 -1.01
C ALA A 174 -11.63 16.20 -1.98
N VAL A 175 -11.69 15.68 -3.21
CA VAL A 175 -10.74 16.00 -4.29
C VAL A 175 -11.54 16.24 -5.57
N ASP A 176 -11.40 17.43 -6.18
CA ASP A 176 -12.10 17.85 -7.41
C ASP A 176 -13.60 17.55 -7.38
N GLY A 177 -14.26 17.87 -6.28
CA GLY A 177 -15.71 17.70 -6.10
C GLY A 177 -16.17 16.26 -5.85
N ALA A 178 -15.28 15.28 -5.79
CA ALA A 178 -15.57 13.89 -5.41
C ALA A 178 -15.17 13.63 -3.96
N LEU A 179 -15.93 12.81 -3.25
CA LEU A 179 -15.60 12.34 -1.91
C LEU A 179 -14.93 10.97 -2.00
N LEU A 180 -13.64 10.93 -1.68
CA LEU A 180 -12.77 9.79 -1.87
C LEU A 180 -12.35 9.17 -0.54
N VAL A 181 -12.14 7.86 -0.57
CA VAL A 181 -11.60 7.05 0.53
C VAL A 181 -10.50 6.11 0.01
N ASP A 182 -9.91 5.33 0.92
CA ASP A 182 -8.85 4.35 0.62
C ASP A 182 -9.20 3.48 -0.59
N GLY A 183 -8.24 3.34 -1.50
CA GLY A 183 -8.38 2.54 -2.71
C GLY A 183 -8.57 1.06 -2.46
N GLY A 184 -8.25 0.61 -1.24
CA GLY A 184 -8.41 -0.78 -0.84
C GLY A 184 -9.82 -1.34 -0.91
N LEU A 185 -10.85 -0.49 -1.01
CA LEU A 185 -12.23 -0.94 -1.20
C LEU A 185 -12.53 -1.42 -2.62
N THR A 186 -11.85 -0.87 -3.64
CA THR A 186 -12.11 -1.16 -5.06
C THR A 186 -10.93 -1.81 -5.78
N GLY A 187 -9.68 -1.63 -5.29
CA GLY A 187 -8.49 -2.18 -5.91
C GLY A 187 -7.27 -2.03 -5.01
N ARG A 188 -7.13 -2.91 -4.00
CA ARG A 188 -6.04 -2.78 -3.02
C ARG A 188 -4.66 -2.98 -3.61
N ALA A 189 -4.48 -3.97 -4.48
CA ALA A 189 -3.29 -4.10 -5.30
C ALA A 189 -3.69 -3.88 -6.75
N PRO A 190 -3.50 -2.65 -7.28
CA PRO A 190 -4.07 -2.24 -8.56
C PRO A 190 -3.32 -2.84 -9.75
N VAL A 191 -3.26 -4.16 -9.82
CA VAL A 191 -2.56 -4.88 -10.88
C VAL A 191 -3.29 -4.75 -12.23
N LEU A 192 -4.60 -4.75 -12.23
CA LEU A 192 -5.40 -4.58 -13.45
C LEU A 192 -5.25 -3.16 -13.99
N GLU A 193 -5.38 -2.14 -13.14
CA GLU A 193 -5.17 -0.74 -13.47
C GLU A 193 -3.75 -0.49 -13.99
N ALA A 194 -2.76 -1.14 -13.40
CA ALA A 194 -1.37 -1.05 -13.85
C ALA A 194 -1.19 -1.63 -15.26
N LEU A 195 -1.82 -2.77 -15.55
CA LEU A 195 -1.75 -3.41 -16.88
C LEU A 195 -2.59 -2.67 -17.94
N GLU A 196 -3.59 -1.89 -17.53
CA GLU A 196 -4.43 -1.06 -18.38
C GLU A 196 -3.91 0.36 -18.61
N ALA A 197 -2.80 0.73 -17.95
CA ALA A 197 -2.25 2.10 -17.95
C ALA A 197 -1.61 2.55 -19.28
N GLY A 198 -1.65 1.75 -20.32
CA GLY A 198 -1.09 2.09 -21.65
C GLY A 198 0.44 2.06 -21.69
N VAL A 199 1.12 1.54 -20.66
CA VAL A 199 2.57 1.32 -20.65
C VAL A 199 2.86 -0.08 -21.19
N PRO A 200 3.79 -0.26 -22.14
CA PRO A 200 4.17 -1.59 -22.60
C PRO A 200 4.85 -2.37 -21.47
N LEU A 201 4.16 -3.34 -20.91
CA LEU A 201 4.60 -4.15 -19.79
C LEU A 201 4.59 -5.63 -20.18
N GLY A 202 5.66 -6.35 -19.90
CA GLY A 202 5.71 -7.80 -20.06
C GLY A 202 5.74 -8.52 -18.71
N ARG A 203 5.81 -7.77 -17.60
CA ARG A 203 5.79 -8.32 -16.24
C ARG A 203 5.09 -7.40 -15.26
N ALA A 204 4.42 -7.99 -14.26
CA ALA A 204 3.94 -7.30 -13.08
C ALA A 204 4.42 -8.03 -11.82
N VAL A 205 4.99 -7.29 -10.87
CA VAL A 205 5.37 -7.80 -9.55
C VAL A 205 4.46 -7.14 -8.53
N VAL A 206 3.60 -7.94 -7.91
CA VAL A 206 2.66 -7.49 -6.89
C VAL A 206 3.25 -7.79 -5.52
N LEU A 207 3.45 -6.75 -4.71
CA LEU A 207 3.89 -6.85 -3.33
C LEU A 207 2.66 -6.93 -2.42
N LEU A 208 2.53 -8.01 -1.68
CA LEU A 208 1.47 -8.23 -0.71
C LEU A 208 2.10 -8.41 0.68
N SER A 209 1.90 -7.46 1.58
CA SER A 209 2.52 -7.42 2.91
C SER A 209 1.95 -8.44 3.93
N TYR A 210 1.31 -9.50 3.44
CA TYR A 210 0.75 -10.59 4.23
C TYR A 210 1.34 -11.93 3.76
N ALA A 211 1.84 -12.74 4.69
CA ALA A 211 2.39 -14.04 4.36
C ALA A 211 1.32 -14.98 3.77
N ALA A 212 1.76 -15.91 2.91
CA ALA A 212 0.84 -16.84 2.26
C ALA A 212 0.06 -17.70 3.27
N ASP A 213 0.73 -18.14 4.32
CA ASP A 213 0.21 -19.03 5.37
C ASP A 213 0.01 -18.27 6.69
N GLU A 214 -0.31 -16.96 6.65
CA GLU A 214 -0.58 -16.20 7.87
C GLU A 214 -1.88 -16.73 8.51
N PRO A 215 -1.79 -17.37 9.70
CA PRO A 215 -2.98 -17.91 10.34
C PRO A 215 -3.87 -16.78 10.79
N GLY A 216 -5.16 -16.84 10.44
CA GLY A 216 -6.17 -15.95 10.97
C GLY A 216 -6.23 -16.04 12.48
N ARG A 217 -6.30 -14.92 13.16
CA ARG A 217 -6.51 -14.90 14.62
C ARG A 217 -8.00 -14.93 14.88
N ALA A 218 -8.44 -15.75 15.84
CA ALA A 218 -9.82 -15.72 16.32
C ALA A 218 -9.99 -14.50 17.26
N PRO A 219 -10.56 -13.37 16.80
CA PRO A 219 -10.66 -12.18 17.61
C PRO A 219 -11.82 -12.32 18.61
N THR A 220 -11.58 -11.90 19.86
CA THR A 220 -12.59 -11.92 20.93
C THR A 220 -13.27 -10.58 21.16
N ARG A 221 -12.83 -9.51 20.46
CA ARG A 221 -13.36 -8.15 20.62
C ARG A 221 -13.85 -7.62 19.28
N LEU A 222 -15.03 -6.97 19.27
CA LEU A 222 -15.69 -6.45 18.07
C LEU A 222 -14.73 -5.66 17.14
N ARG A 223 -14.00 -4.70 17.69
CA ARG A 223 -13.04 -3.91 16.90
C ARG A 223 -12.02 -4.79 16.17
N ARG A 224 -11.46 -5.79 16.87
CA ARG A 224 -10.49 -6.72 16.27
C ARG A 224 -11.12 -7.64 15.24
N THR A 225 -12.38 -8.03 15.46
CA THR A 225 -13.13 -8.82 14.48
C THR A 225 -13.32 -8.05 13.19
N LEU A 226 -13.66 -6.75 13.29
CA LEU A 226 -13.82 -5.88 12.12
C LEU A 226 -12.49 -5.64 11.39
N GLU A 227 -11.41 -5.38 12.13
CA GLU A 227 -10.05 -5.24 11.58
C GLU A 227 -9.65 -6.51 10.81
N GLU A 228 -9.79 -7.69 11.43
CA GLU A 228 -9.42 -8.98 10.83
C GLU A 228 -10.29 -9.32 9.62
N ALA A 229 -11.60 -9.08 9.70
CA ALA A 229 -12.51 -9.30 8.58
C ALA A 229 -12.17 -8.40 7.38
N PHE A 230 -11.82 -7.14 7.63
CA PHE A 230 -11.41 -6.20 6.59
C PHE A 230 -10.08 -6.64 5.96
N GLU A 231 -9.07 -7.00 6.78
CA GLU A 231 -7.79 -7.49 6.28
C GLU A 231 -7.94 -8.78 5.45
N MET A 232 -8.74 -9.73 5.93
CA MET A 232 -9.01 -10.97 5.22
C MET A 232 -9.67 -10.72 3.86
N ALA A 233 -10.70 -9.85 3.82
CA ALA A 233 -11.37 -9.49 2.57
C ALA A 233 -10.39 -8.87 1.57
N MET A 234 -9.51 -7.98 2.04
CA MET A 234 -8.49 -7.32 1.23
C MET A 234 -7.46 -8.32 0.66
N VAL A 235 -6.94 -9.22 1.48
CA VAL A 235 -5.97 -10.24 1.04
C VAL A 235 -6.58 -11.18 -0.01
N HIS A 236 -7.83 -11.60 0.20
CA HIS A 236 -8.56 -12.42 -0.77
C HIS A 236 -8.79 -11.69 -2.09
N GLN A 237 -9.17 -10.41 -2.04
CA GLN A 237 -9.33 -9.58 -3.25
C GLN A 237 -8.02 -9.54 -4.05
N ILE A 238 -6.88 -9.23 -3.41
CA ILE A 238 -5.58 -9.15 -4.08
C ILE A 238 -5.23 -10.46 -4.79
N ARG A 239 -5.40 -11.58 -4.12
CA ARG A 239 -5.11 -12.90 -4.71
C ARG A 239 -5.99 -13.18 -5.94
N ARG A 240 -7.28 -12.86 -5.85
CA ARG A 240 -8.21 -12.98 -6.99
C ARG A 240 -7.86 -12.04 -8.14
N ASP A 241 -7.45 -10.81 -7.84
CA ASP A 241 -7.05 -9.84 -8.88
C ASP A 241 -5.77 -10.27 -9.58
N VAL A 242 -4.81 -10.88 -8.86
CA VAL A 242 -3.61 -11.49 -9.44
C VAL A 242 -3.99 -12.68 -10.36
N GLU A 243 -4.88 -13.55 -9.92
CA GLU A 243 -5.37 -14.66 -10.75
C GLU A 243 -6.11 -14.15 -12.00
N LEU A 244 -6.97 -13.14 -11.82
CA LEU A 244 -7.69 -12.51 -12.92
C LEU A 244 -6.72 -11.85 -13.91
N ALA A 245 -5.69 -11.15 -13.42
CA ALA A 245 -4.65 -10.55 -14.26
C ALA A 245 -3.90 -11.63 -15.08
N ARG A 246 -3.55 -12.76 -14.47
CA ARG A 246 -2.93 -13.90 -15.16
C ARG A 246 -3.81 -14.47 -16.27
N LEU A 247 -5.12 -14.54 -16.04
CA LEU A 247 -6.09 -15.02 -17.05
C LEU A 247 -6.34 -14.00 -18.17
N LYS A 248 -6.50 -12.71 -17.82
CA LYS A 248 -6.81 -11.64 -18.76
C LYS A 248 -5.60 -11.25 -19.63
N TYR A 249 -4.40 -11.34 -19.07
CA TYR A 249 -3.15 -10.94 -19.71
C TYR A 249 -2.14 -12.10 -19.75
N PRO A 250 -2.41 -13.21 -20.48
CA PRO A 250 -1.57 -14.41 -20.46
C PRO A 250 -0.16 -14.19 -20.99
N ALA A 251 0.08 -13.13 -21.76
CA ALA A 251 1.40 -12.72 -22.24
C ALA A 251 2.23 -11.97 -21.18
N VAL A 252 1.62 -11.53 -20.07
CA VAL A 252 2.29 -10.83 -18.98
C VAL A 252 2.64 -11.84 -17.88
N ASP A 253 3.88 -11.80 -17.42
CA ASP A 253 4.34 -12.59 -16.28
C ASP A 253 3.95 -11.90 -14.97
N VAL A 254 2.86 -12.34 -14.33
CA VAL A 254 2.34 -11.77 -13.08
C VAL A 254 2.86 -12.55 -11.87
N GLN A 255 3.76 -11.94 -11.11
CA GLN A 255 4.38 -12.48 -9.90
C GLN A 255 3.74 -11.90 -8.65
N LEU A 256 3.48 -12.74 -7.64
CA LEU A 256 3.03 -12.31 -6.32
C LEU A 256 4.15 -12.55 -5.31
N LEU A 257 4.70 -11.48 -4.75
CA LEU A 257 5.72 -11.52 -3.71
C LEU A 257 5.09 -11.25 -2.35
N THR A 258 5.30 -12.16 -1.40
CA THR A 258 4.80 -12.09 -0.03
C THR A 258 5.94 -12.28 0.97
N PRO A 259 5.79 -11.80 2.23
CA PRO A 259 6.74 -12.14 3.29
C PRO A 259 6.88 -13.66 3.45
N ALA A 260 8.11 -14.13 3.62
CA ALA A 260 8.39 -15.56 3.84
C ALA A 260 7.78 -16.09 5.15
N THR A 261 7.58 -15.22 6.14
CA THR A 261 6.92 -15.50 7.41
C THR A 261 6.06 -14.30 7.82
N PRO A 262 4.99 -14.50 8.63
CA PRO A 262 4.12 -13.42 9.06
C PRO A 262 4.89 -12.24 9.68
N LEU A 263 4.51 -11.02 9.32
CA LEU A 263 5.05 -9.79 9.91
C LEU A 263 4.44 -9.62 11.29
N ARG A 264 5.28 -9.34 12.31
CA ARG A 264 4.82 -9.08 13.69
C ARG A 264 4.32 -7.65 13.87
N LEU A 265 3.67 -7.10 12.86
CA LEU A 265 3.10 -5.74 12.81
C LEU A 265 1.60 -5.81 12.55
N ARG A 266 0.86 -4.86 13.13
CA ARG A 266 -0.52 -4.57 12.73
C ARG A 266 -0.53 -3.31 11.87
N PRO A 267 -1.58 -3.08 11.06
CA PRO A 267 -1.64 -1.92 10.17
C PRO A 267 -1.48 -0.55 10.84
N LEU A 268 -1.91 -0.41 12.10
CA LEU A 268 -1.81 0.85 12.84
C LEU A 268 -0.69 0.86 13.91
N ASP A 269 0.15 -0.17 13.96
CA ASP A 269 1.29 -0.25 14.88
C ASP A 269 2.55 0.38 14.23
N PHE A 270 2.60 1.71 14.22
CA PHE A 270 3.77 2.46 13.73
C PHE A 270 4.87 2.50 14.80
N ASP A 271 5.44 1.33 15.09
CA ASP A 271 6.60 1.16 15.96
C ASP A 271 7.89 1.16 15.13
N PRO A 272 8.81 2.12 15.33
CA PRO A 272 10.02 2.22 14.51
C PRO A 272 10.87 0.95 14.48
N GLY A 273 10.97 0.24 15.62
CA GLY A 273 11.73 -1.02 15.71
C GLY A 273 11.11 -2.12 14.84
N GLY A 274 9.80 -2.35 14.96
CA GLY A 274 9.08 -3.34 14.17
C GLY A 274 9.06 -3.00 12.70
N MET A 275 8.95 -1.71 12.34
CA MET A 275 9.00 -1.28 10.93
C MET A 275 10.40 -1.41 10.33
N ALA A 276 11.46 -1.12 11.08
CA ALA A 276 12.83 -1.34 10.63
C ALA A 276 13.11 -2.83 10.39
N GLU A 277 12.60 -3.72 11.26
CA GLU A 277 12.66 -5.17 11.03
C GLU A 277 11.90 -5.58 9.78
N ALA A 278 10.67 -5.09 9.60
CA ALA A 278 9.85 -5.41 8.42
C ALA A 278 10.53 -4.94 7.13
N LEU A 279 11.10 -3.74 7.10
CA LEU A 279 11.85 -3.20 5.98
C LEU A 279 13.07 -4.09 5.63
N ALA A 280 13.86 -4.47 6.63
CA ALA A 280 15.00 -5.37 6.43
C ALA A 280 14.57 -6.74 5.88
N ARG A 281 13.46 -7.28 6.37
CA ARG A 281 12.86 -8.53 5.86
C ARG A 281 12.37 -8.38 4.43
N GLY A 282 11.76 -7.25 4.07
CA GLY A 282 11.34 -6.95 2.69
C GLY A 282 12.54 -6.98 1.73
N ARG A 283 13.64 -6.37 2.11
CA ARG A 283 14.90 -6.43 1.33
C ARG A 283 15.40 -7.87 1.16
N ALA A 284 15.43 -8.65 2.24
CA ALA A 284 15.88 -10.04 2.20
C ALA A 284 14.97 -10.94 1.36
N ASP A 285 13.66 -10.73 1.42
CA ASP A 285 12.68 -11.47 0.61
C ASP A 285 12.87 -11.15 -0.88
N ALA A 286 13.04 -9.87 -1.22
CA ALA A 286 13.30 -9.43 -2.59
C ALA A 286 14.65 -9.94 -3.13
N GLU A 287 15.69 -9.98 -2.27
CA GLU A 287 16.99 -10.55 -2.65
C GLU A 287 16.86 -12.00 -3.11
N ARG A 288 16.17 -12.84 -2.31
CA ARG A 288 15.93 -14.24 -2.68
C ARG A 288 15.16 -14.39 -4.00
N CYS A 289 14.29 -13.42 -4.31
CA CYS A 289 13.61 -13.40 -5.61
C CYS A 289 14.56 -13.04 -6.74
N LEU A 290 15.38 -12.01 -6.57
CA LEU A 290 16.37 -11.60 -7.59
C LEU A 290 17.35 -12.73 -7.90
N GLU A 291 17.84 -13.45 -6.88
CA GLU A 291 18.68 -14.64 -7.05
C GLU A 291 17.98 -15.71 -7.88
N ARG A 292 16.72 -16.03 -7.56
CA ARG A 292 15.92 -17.01 -8.34
C ARG A 292 15.66 -16.54 -9.76
N TRP A 293 15.46 -15.26 -9.94
CA TRP A 293 15.18 -14.65 -11.23
C TRP A 293 16.46 -14.45 -12.04
N GLN A 294 17.63 -14.71 -11.46
CA GLN A 294 18.95 -14.52 -12.09
C GLN A 294 19.11 -13.09 -12.64
N VAL A 295 18.56 -12.11 -11.93
CA VAL A 295 18.74 -10.70 -12.26
C VAL A 295 20.08 -10.25 -11.68
N THR A 296 21.03 -9.95 -12.57
CA THR A 296 22.33 -9.40 -12.17
C THR A 296 22.23 -7.89 -12.06
N PRO A 297 22.70 -7.26 -10.95
CA PRO A 297 22.80 -5.81 -10.85
C PRO A 297 23.62 -5.24 -12.02
N ARG A 298 23.14 -4.14 -12.60
CA ARG A 298 23.87 -3.39 -13.63
C ARG A 298 24.87 -2.44 -13.01
#